data_520e75168a576c2b926e5bd03e698eb3
#
_entry.id   520e75168a576c2b926e5bd03e698eb3
#
_cell.length_a   1.000
_cell.length_b   1.000
_cell.length_c   1.000
_cell.angle_alpha   90.00
_cell.angle_beta   90.00
_cell.angle_gamma   90.00
#
_symmetry.space_group_name_H-M   'P 1'
#
loop_
_entity.id
_entity.type
_entity.pdbx_description
1 polymer ?
#
loop_
_entity_poly.entity_id
_entity_poly.type
_entity_poly.pdbx_seq_one_letter_code
_entity_poly.pdbx_strand_id
1 'polypeptide(L)'
;MLCGAPGDSTLILKEMLKQNLQCVALLPLVDPEVVDQAIKAGTGSTITVRVGGKMDSTFSEPLEVTGVVAGMASEGLKVTIHWGTYDMGRSVLLEIGNVKLVVSEHRGVGGIQPDMYRYFGLDPAKAKIIVVKTTGNFQYYASIMKGVIAVDTKGISGWDLRTFRFEKAPRPLFPLDEIKEWHAQP
;
A
#
# COMPACT_ATOMS: atom_id res chain seq x y z
N MET A 1 -4.05 -6.62 -3.24
CA MET A 1 -4.04 -6.73 -1.78
C MET A 1 -4.80 -7.93 -1.36
N LEU A 2 -4.20 -8.74 -0.51
CA LEU A 2 -4.70 -10.07 -0.15
C LEU A 2 -5.97 -10.04 0.72
N CYS A 3 -6.29 -8.89 1.33
CA CYS A 3 -7.45 -8.74 2.22
C CYS A 3 -8.56 -7.86 1.63
N GLY A 4 -8.62 -7.71 0.32
CA GLY A 4 -9.69 -6.94 -0.33
C GLY A 4 -9.55 -5.41 -0.27
N ALA A 5 -8.58 -4.87 0.46
CA ALA A 5 -8.36 -3.42 0.51
C ALA A 5 -7.92 -2.86 -0.85
N PRO A 6 -8.33 -1.64 -1.23
CA PRO A 6 -8.01 -1.04 -2.52
C PRO A 6 -6.51 -0.77 -2.71
N GLY A 7 -5.77 -0.48 -1.65
CA GLY A 7 -4.34 -0.22 -1.71
C GLY A 7 -3.97 1.22 -2.00
N ASP A 8 -4.94 2.11 -2.06
CA ASP A 8 -4.82 3.51 -2.45
C ASP A 8 -4.79 4.50 -1.28
N SER A 9 -4.78 4.02 -0.02
CA SER A 9 -4.72 4.90 1.16
C SER A 9 -3.47 5.77 1.16
N THR A 10 -3.68 7.07 1.36
CA THR A 10 -2.65 8.12 1.38
C THR A 10 -2.19 8.52 2.77
N LEU A 11 -2.80 7.97 3.82
CA LEU A 11 -2.61 8.43 5.21
C LEU A 11 -1.13 8.40 5.65
N ILE A 12 -0.43 7.30 5.38
CA ILE A 12 1.00 7.18 5.73
C ILE A 12 1.85 8.12 4.87
N LEU A 13 1.57 8.20 3.57
CA LEU A 13 2.28 9.12 2.67
C LEU A 13 2.12 10.57 3.13
N LYS A 14 0.90 10.99 3.44
CA LYS A 14 0.59 12.34 3.94
C LYS A 14 1.41 12.68 5.17
N GLU A 15 1.47 11.76 6.13
CA GLU A 15 2.23 11.98 7.36
C GLU A 15 3.75 12.02 7.11
N MET A 16 4.27 11.14 6.24
CA MET A 16 5.69 11.15 5.86
C MET A 16 6.10 12.47 5.22
N LEU A 17 5.29 13.00 4.31
CA LEU A 17 5.57 14.27 3.65
C LEU A 17 5.47 15.46 4.62
N LYS A 18 4.48 15.45 5.51
CA LYS A 18 4.32 16.47 6.56
C LYS A 18 5.53 16.52 7.50
N GLN A 19 6.09 15.35 7.85
CA GLN A 19 7.27 15.26 8.72
C GLN A 19 8.59 15.56 7.99
N ASN A 20 8.56 15.79 6.67
CA ASN A 20 9.73 16.07 5.86
C ASN A 20 10.89 15.11 6.12
N LEU A 21 10.66 13.82 5.89
CA LEU A 21 11.60 12.75 6.21
C LEU A 21 12.99 13.00 5.64
N GLN A 22 14.02 12.89 6.50
CA GLN A 22 15.43 13.02 6.14
C GLN A 22 16.08 11.68 5.74
N CYS A 23 15.29 10.64 5.56
CA CYS A 23 15.76 9.31 5.20
C CYS A 23 14.91 8.69 4.09
N VAL A 24 15.51 7.77 3.34
CA VAL A 24 14.81 7.07 2.28
C VAL A 24 13.69 6.20 2.83
N ALA A 25 12.49 6.41 2.30
CA ALA A 25 11.30 5.62 2.60
C ALA A 25 10.73 5.01 1.32
N LEU A 26 10.38 3.73 1.36
CA LEU A 26 9.74 3.00 0.27
C LEU A 26 8.26 2.80 0.60
N LEU A 27 7.37 3.12 -0.34
CA LEU A 27 5.93 3.04 -0.14
C LEU A 27 5.23 2.57 -1.42
N PRO A 28 4.31 1.57 -1.34
CA PRO A 28 3.47 1.14 -2.45
C PRO A 28 2.13 1.87 -2.45
N LEU A 29 1.58 2.12 -3.63
CA LEU A 29 0.24 2.68 -3.79
C LEU A 29 -0.40 2.16 -5.07
N VAL A 30 -1.73 2.04 -5.10
CA VAL A 30 -2.48 1.67 -6.30
C VAL A 30 -3.21 2.90 -6.82
N ASP A 31 -2.90 3.30 -8.06
CA ASP A 31 -3.56 4.42 -8.72
C ASP A 31 -3.35 4.36 -10.24
N PRO A 32 -4.29 3.76 -11.01
CA PRO A 32 -4.17 3.63 -12.45
C PRO A 32 -4.05 4.97 -13.19
N GLU A 33 -4.75 5.99 -12.71
CA GLU A 33 -4.75 7.31 -13.33
C GLU A 33 -3.36 7.97 -13.24
N VAL A 34 -2.70 7.86 -12.08
CA VAL A 34 -1.35 8.39 -11.90
C VAL A 34 -0.34 7.62 -12.73
N VAL A 35 -0.51 6.30 -12.86
CA VAL A 35 0.33 5.50 -13.77
C VAL A 35 0.21 6.00 -15.20
N ASP A 36 -1.01 6.26 -15.69
CA ASP A 36 -1.24 6.82 -17.02
C ASP A 36 -0.58 8.19 -17.21
N GLN A 37 -0.73 9.08 -16.23
CA GLN A 37 -0.14 10.43 -16.28
C GLN A 37 1.39 10.38 -16.29
N ALA A 38 1.99 9.53 -15.45
CA ALA A 38 3.43 9.39 -15.36
C ALA A 38 4.04 8.77 -16.63
N ILE A 39 3.40 7.74 -17.21
CA ILE A 39 3.84 7.14 -18.46
C ILE A 39 3.79 8.16 -19.62
N LYS A 40 2.72 8.95 -19.71
CA LYS A 40 2.60 10.00 -20.73
C LYS A 40 3.66 11.08 -20.57
N ALA A 41 4.05 11.43 -19.35
CA ALA A 41 5.08 12.41 -19.07
C ALA A 41 6.48 11.90 -19.40
N GLY A 42 6.74 10.61 -19.24
CA GLY A 42 8.02 9.96 -19.49
C GLY A 42 9.00 10.03 -18.31
N THR A 43 9.99 9.14 -18.33
CA THR A 43 11.05 9.08 -17.31
C THR A 43 11.88 10.36 -17.30
N GLY A 44 12.20 10.86 -16.11
CA GLY A 44 12.94 12.10 -15.87
C GLY A 44 12.04 13.34 -15.75
N SER A 45 10.76 13.25 -16.13
CA SER A 45 9.82 14.37 -16.02
C SER A 45 9.42 14.61 -14.56
N THR A 46 9.27 15.88 -14.21
CA THR A 46 8.63 16.29 -12.95
C THR A 46 7.14 16.47 -13.19
N ILE A 47 6.29 15.79 -12.41
CA ILE A 47 4.84 15.88 -12.51
C ILE A 47 4.22 16.27 -11.19
N THR A 48 3.10 17.00 -11.25
CA THR A 48 2.22 17.25 -10.10
C THR A 48 0.93 16.48 -10.32
N VAL A 49 0.63 15.56 -9.43
CA VAL A 49 -0.50 14.63 -9.53
C VAL A 49 -1.21 14.48 -8.20
N ARG A 50 -2.47 14.06 -8.24
CA ARG A 50 -3.24 13.69 -7.05
C ARG A 50 -3.23 12.17 -6.92
N VAL A 51 -2.51 11.64 -5.93
CA VAL A 51 -2.31 10.21 -5.72
C VAL A 51 -3.28 9.63 -4.71
N GLY A 52 -3.76 8.42 -4.98
CA GLY A 52 -4.56 7.59 -4.07
C GLY A 52 -5.89 8.19 -3.63
N GLY A 53 -6.54 7.55 -2.65
CA GLY A 53 -7.80 8.02 -2.06
C GLY A 53 -8.97 8.15 -3.05
N LYS A 54 -8.91 7.47 -4.20
CA LYS A 54 -9.90 7.54 -5.28
C LYS A 54 -10.87 6.36 -5.26
N MET A 55 -10.39 5.19 -4.80
CA MET A 55 -11.19 3.98 -4.71
C MET A 55 -11.93 3.87 -3.37
N ASP A 56 -11.39 4.47 -2.32
CA ASP A 56 -12.01 4.56 -0.99
C ASP A 56 -11.92 6.01 -0.49
N SER A 57 -12.98 6.76 -0.69
CA SER A 57 -13.11 8.14 -0.22
C SER A 57 -13.60 8.25 1.23
N THR A 58 -13.93 7.13 1.88
CA THR A 58 -14.46 7.13 3.27
C THR A 58 -13.35 7.40 4.27
N PHE A 59 -12.17 6.81 4.07
CA PHE A 59 -11.06 6.86 5.01
C PHE A 59 -9.82 7.56 4.47
N SER A 60 -9.78 7.86 3.17
CA SER A 60 -8.64 8.46 2.51
C SER A 60 -9.10 9.46 1.46
N GLU A 61 -8.28 10.46 1.19
CA GLU A 61 -8.51 11.47 0.15
C GLU A 61 -7.31 11.53 -0.81
N PRO A 62 -7.52 11.93 -2.07
CA PRO A 62 -6.42 12.15 -2.99
C PRO A 62 -5.45 13.21 -2.46
N LEU A 63 -4.16 12.88 -2.46
CA LEU A 63 -3.09 13.75 -1.99
C LEU A 63 -2.34 14.33 -3.18
N GLU A 64 -2.27 15.66 -3.27
CA GLU A 64 -1.44 16.32 -4.28
C GLU A 64 0.04 16.20 -3.92
N VAL A 65 0.82 15.73 -4.89
CA VAL A 65 2.26 15.56 -4.75
C VAL A 65 2.96 16.00 -6.03
N THR A 66 4.16 16.55 -5.87
CA THR A 66 5.07 16.83 -6.98
C THR A 66 6.28 15.92 -6.86
N GLY A 67 6.60 15.18 -7.93
CA GLY A 67 7.70 14.23 -7.92
C GLY A 67 8.26 13.98 -9.31
N VAL A 68 9.43 13.34 -9.35
CA VAL A 68 10.09 12.94 -10.58
C VAL A 68 9.67 11.52 -10.94
N VAL A 69 9.33 11.27 -12.19
CA VAL A 69 9.13 9.92 -12.74
C VAL A 69 10.50 9.28 -12.91
N ALA A 70 10.94 8.52 -11.92
CA ALA A 70 12.27 7.92 -11.87
C ALA A 70 12.39 6.58 -12.59
N GLY A 71 11.25 5.90 -12.82
CA GLY A 71 11.24 4.62 -13.53
C GLY A 71 9.83 4.21 -13.94
N MET A 72 9.76 3.36 -14.96
CA MET A 72 8.49 2.85 -15.50
C MET A 72 8.61 1.37 -15.86
N ALA A 73 7.55 0.61 -15.56
CA ALA A 73 7.31 -0.76 -16.01
C ALA A 73 6.10 -0.74 -16.97
N SER A 74 6.32 -0.23 -18.18
CA SER A 74 5.25 -0.01 -19.17
C SER A 74 4.63 -1.32 -19.68
N GLU A 75 5.43 -2.41 -19.70
CA GLU A 75 4.96 -3.77 -20.10
C GLU A 75 4.32 -4.54 -18.94
N GLY A 76 4.22 -3.90 -17.76
CA GLY A 76 3.70 -4.50 -16.54
C GLY A 76 4.79 -5.00 -15.58
N LEU A 77 4.45 -5.00 -14.32
CA LEU A 77 5.29 -5.49 -13.22
C LEU A 77 4.67 -6.76 -12.62
N LYS A 78 5.40 -7.86 -12.64
CA LYS A 78 5.00 -9.11 -11.99
C LYS A 78 5.82 -9.34 -10.74
N VAL A 79 5.15 -9.67 -9.65
CA VAL A 79 5.78 -9.93 -8.35
C VAL A 79 5.39 -11.33 -7.88
N THR A 80 6.39 -12.16 -7.61
CA THR A 80 6.20 -13.54 -7.16
C THR A 80 6.38 -13.64 -5.66
N ILE A 81 5.43 -14.27 -5.00
CA ILE A 81 5.47 -14.66 -3.59
C ILE A 81 5.22 -16.16 -3.46
N HIS A 82 5.36 -16.74 -2.27
CA HIS A 82 5.33 -18.19 -2.10
C HIS A 82 4.01 -18.88 -2.52
N TRP A 83 2.91 -18.17 -2.64
CA TRP A 83 1.64 -18.74 -3.12
C TRP A 83 1.22 -18.30 -4.52
N GLY A 84 2.07 -17.57 -5.26
CA GLY A 84 1.79 -17.25 -6.65
C GLY A 84 2.45 -15.98 -7.17
N THR A 85 2.24 -15.74 -8.47
CA THR A 85 2.69 -14.54 -9.16
C THR A 85 1.52 -13.58 -9.35
N TYR A 86 1.72 -12.34 -8.96
CA TYR A 86 0.73 -11.27 -9.05
C TYR A 86 1.13 -10.27 -10.11
N ASP A 87 0.18 -9.98 -10.99
CA ASP A 87 0.33 -8.95 -12.00
C ASP A 87 -0.09 -7.59 -11.40
N MET A 88 0.89 -6.72 -11.25
CA MET A 88 0.69 -5.36 -10.74
C MET A 88 0.21 -4.38 -11.84
N GLY A 89 0.11 -4.85 -13.09
CA GLY A 89 -0.11 -4.00 -14.25
C GLY A 89 1.08 -3.07 -14.52
N ARG A 90 0.86 -2.07 -15.36
CA ARG A 90 1.86 -1.02 -15.55
C ARG A 90 2.14 -0.35 -14.20
N SER A 91 3.38 0.01 -13.99
CA SER A 91 3.79 0.55 -12.70
C SER A 91 4.86 1.62 -12.90
N VAL A 92 4.92 2.58 -12.00
CA VAL A 92 5.88 3.69 -12.08
C VAL A 92 6.51 3.93 -10.70
N LEU A 93 7.76 4.42 -10.72
CA LEU A 93 8.44 4.94 -9.55
C LEU A 93 8.36 6.47 -9.59
N LEU A 94 7.72 7.07 -8.59
CA LEU A 94 7.75 8.51 -8.34
C LEU A 94 8.69 8.82 -7.18
N GLU A 95 9.63 9.71 -7.40
CA GLU A 95 10.51 10.25 -6.36
C GLU A 95 9.97 11.58 -5.84
N ILE A 96 9.51 11.58 -4.59
CA ILE A 96 8.96 12.72 -3.89
C ILE A 96 9.91 13.04 -2.73
N GLY A 97 10.96 13.78 -3.00
CA GLY A 97 12.07 13.95 -2.07
C GLY A 97 12.67 12.59 -1.67
N ASN A 98 12.69 12.30 -0.38
CA ASN A 98 13.20 11.03 0.14
C ASN A 98 12.19 9.86 0.08
N VAL A 99 10.93 10.12 -0.30
CA VAL A 99 9.92 9.06 -0.48
C VAL A 99 9.99 8.50 -1.90
N LYS A 100 10.23 7.21 -2.00
CA LYS A 100 10.21 6.43 -3.24
C LYS A 100 8.86 5.72 -3.34
N LEU A 101 7.94 6.31 -4.09
CA LEU A 101 6.57 5.83 -4.22
C LEU A 101 6.44 4.96 -5.46
N VAL A 102 6.23 3.66 -5.28
CA VAL A 102 5.87 2.76 -6.39
C VAL A 102 4.36 2.75 -6.55
N VAL A 103 3.89 3.31 -7.66
CA VAL A 103 2.46 3.34 -8.01
C VAL A 103 2.18 2.26 -9.04
N SER A 104 1.20 1.43 -8.79
CA SER A 104 0.78 0.35 -9.68
C SER A 104 -0.66 0.52 -10.18
N GLU A 105 -0.93 -0.05 -11.35
CA GLU A 105 -2.24 -0.03 -11.98
C GLU A 105 -3.20 -1.00 -11.31
N HIS A 106 -2.71 -2.20 -10.96
CA HIS A 106 -3.52 -3.23 -10.34
C HIS A 106 -3.23 -3.37 -8.85
N ARG A 107 -4.22 -3.88 -8.12
CA ARG A 107 -4.05 -4.31 -6.74
C ARG A 107 -3.12 -5.51 -6.72
N GLY A 108 -2.03 -5.39 -6.02
CA GLY A 108 -1.05 -6.45 -5.94
C GLY A 108 -0.68 -6.80 -4.51
N VAL A 109 0.56 -7.08 -4.30
CA VAL A 109 1.09 -7.61 -3.04
C VAL A 109 1.30 -6.56 -1.94
N GLY A 110 0.94 -5.29 -2.19
CA GLY A 110 0.99 -4.25 -1.13
C GLY A 110 2.39 -3.95 -0.58
N GLY A 111 3.42 -4.16 -1.39
CA GLY A 111 4.80 -3.92 -0.97
C GLY A 111 5.42 -5.01 -0.08
N ILE A 112 4.78 -6.18 0.06
CA ILE A 112 5.32 -7.27 0.90
C ILE A 112 6.58 -7.92 0.32
N GLN A 113 6.86 -7.76 -0.98
CA GLN A 113 7.98 -8.37 -1.66
C GLN A 113 9.03 -7.31 -2.08
N PRO A 114 10.28 -7.43 -1.61
CA PRO A 114 11.37 -6.49 -1.95
C PRO A 114 11.62 -6.33 -3.46
N ASP A 115 11.36 -7.35 -4.26
CA ASP A 115 11.63 -7.35 -5.70
C ASP A 115 10.79 -6.30 -6.45
N MET A 116 9.66 -5.89 -5.92
CA MET A 116 8.88 -4.76 -6.42
C MET A 116 9.72 -3.47 -6.51
N TYR A 117 10.56 -3.23 -5.52
CA TYR A 117 11.45 -2.07 -5.48
C TYR A 117 12.73 -2.29 -6.28
N ARG A 118 13.28 -3.52 -6.23
CA ARG A 118 14.48 -3.90 -6.98
C ARG A 118 14.29 -3.79 -8.48
N TYR A 119 13.07 -4.02 -8.98
CA TYR A 119 12.73 -3.81 -10.38
C TYR A 119 13.09 -2.39 -10.86
N PHE A 120 12.91 -1.38 -10.02
CA PHE A 120 13.25 0.00 -10.29
C PHE A 120 14.69 0.37 -9.88
N GLY A 121 15.56 -0.60 -9.63
CA GLY A 121 16.95 -0.37 -9.22
C GLY A 121 17.11 0.09 -7.76
N LEU A 122 16.05 0.08 -6.96
CA LEU A 122 16.12 0.43 -5.56
C LEU A 122 16.63 -0.76 -4.74
N ASP A 123 17.50 -0.49 -3.78
CA ASP A 123 17.94 -1.48 -2.80
C ASP A 123 17.15 -1.28 -1.48
N PRO A 124 16.19 -2.17 -1.16
CA PRO A 124 15.42 -2.06 0.07
C PRO A 124 16.28 -2.06 1.36
N ALA A 125 17.47 -2.69 1.33
CA ALA A 125 18.35 -2.70 2.49
C ALA A 125 18.93 -1.31 2.83
N LYS A 126 18.95 -0.39 1.88
CA LYS A 126 19.41 1.01 2.07
C LYS A 126 18.28 1.93 2.53
N ALA A 127 17.02 1.48 2.46
CA ALA A 127 15.90 2.27 2.95
C ALA A 127 15.83 2.20 4.49
N LYS A 128 15.51 3.32 5.10
CA LYS A 128 15.30 3.39 6.55
C LYS A 128 13.89 2.95 6.95
N ILE A 129 12.93 3.20 6.07
CA ILE A 129 11.52 2.89 6.27
C ILE A 129 11.00 2.15 5.03
N ILE A 130 10.31 1.05 5.23
CA ILE A 130 9.61 0.32 4.17
C ILE A 130 8.18 0.13 4.65
N VAL A 131 7.24 0.72 3.94
CA VAL A 131 5.82 0.53 4.22
C VAL A 131 5.33 -0.75 3.58
N VAL A 132 4.76 -1.60 4.39
CA VAL A 132 4.17 -2.87 3.94
C VAL A 132 2.69 -2.87 4.29
N LYS A 133 1.84 -2.80 3.28
CA LYS A 133 0.38 -2.79 3.46
C LYS A 133 -0.14 -4.22 3.61
N THR A 134 0.09 -4.80 4.78
CA THR A 134 -0.28 -6.18 5.11
C THR A 134 -0.55 -6.34 6.59
N THR A 135 -1.25 -7.39 6.95
CA THR A 135 -1.51 -7.76 8.35
C THR A 135 -0.45 -8.71 8.92
N GLY A 136 0.38 -9.37 8.11
CA GLY A 136 1.32 -10.35 8.63
C GLY A 136 2.41 -10.80 7.66
N ASN A 137 2.43 -10.31 6.41
CA ASN A 137 3.34 -10.81 5.38
C ASN A 137 4.57 -9.90 5.17
N PHE A 138 5.23 -9.50 6.24
CA PHE A 138 6.46 -8.69 6.19
C PHE A 138 7.74 -9.52 6.25
N GLN A 139 7.65 -10.85 6.42
CA GLN A 139 8.78 -11.77 6.56
C GLN A 139 9.73 -11.77 5.36
N TYR A 140 9.28 -11.35 4.18
CA TYR A 140 10.16 -11.20 3.01
C TYR A 140 11.28 -10.16 3.21
N TYR A 141 11.15 -9.34 4.24
CA TYR A 141 12.18 -8.38 4.67
C TYR A 141 13.03 -8.89 5.83
N ALA A 142 12.82 -10.13 6.34
CA ALA A 142 13.46 -10.65 7.55
C ALA A 142 14.98 -10.53 7.52
N SER A 143 15.62 -10.72 6.36
CA SER A 143 17.08 -10.64 6.22
C SER A 143 17.65 -9.21 6.30
N ILE A 144 16.81 -8.19 6.14
CA ILE A 144 17.25 -6.78 6.08
C ILE A 144 16.57 -5.89 7.10
N MET A 145 15.40 -6.27 7.62
CA MET A 145 14.68 -5.48 8.63
C MET A 145 15.39 -5.52 9.98
N LYS A 146 15.39 -4.38 10.68
CA LYS A 146 15.92 -4.24 12.05
C LYS A 146 14.83 -4.13 13.10
N GLY A 147 13.59 -3.93 12.69
CA GLY A 147 12.44 -3.83 13.57
C GLY A 147 11.15 -3.66 12.75
N VAL A 148 10.01 -3.86 13.41
CA VAL A 148 8.68 -3.71 12.85
C VAL A 148 7.90 -2.72 13.70
N ILE A 149 7.28 -1.75 13.03
CA ILE A 149 6.36 -0.80 13.66
C ILE A 149 4.98 -1.13 13.11
N ALA A 150 4.09 -1.60 13.98
CA ALA A 150 2.70 -1.78 13.62
C ALA A 150 2.01 -0.41 13.60
N VAL A 151 1.39 -0.07 12.47
CA VAL A 151 0.68 1.20 12.27
C VAL A 151 -0.79 0.88 12.05
N ASP A 152 -1.64 1.40 12.92
CA ASP A 152 -3.10 1.32 12.77
C ASP A 152 -3.59 2.59 12.08
N THR A 153 -4.03 2.44 10.83
CA THR A 153 -4.65 3.51 10.06
C THR A 153 -6.09 3.12 9.73
N LYS A 154 -6.99 4.09 9.79
CA LYS A 154 -8.38 3.87 9.36
C LYS A 154 -8.41 3.35 7.91
N GLY A 155 -9.31 2.40 7.65
CA GLY A 155 -9.48 1.81 6.32
C GLY A 155 -10.58 0.75 6.31
N ILE A 156 -11.07 0.39 5.13
CA ILE A 156 -12.16 -0.60 4.98
C ILE A 156 -11.79 -2.02 5.38
N SER A 157 -10.52 -2.32 5.61
CA SER A 157 -10.02 -3.59 6.12
C SER A 157 -9.36 -3.42 7.50
N GLY A 158 -9.91 -2.55 8.32
CA GLY A 158 -9.45 -2.32 9.69
C GLY A 158 -9.55 -3.57 10.57
N TRP A 159 -8.73 -3.61 11.61
CA TRP A 159 -8.67 -4.73 12.56
C TRP A 159 -9.77 -4.69 13.61
N ASP A 160 -10.16 -3.49 14.02
CA ASP A 160 -11.19 -3.34 15.04
C ASP A 160 -12.57 -3.43 14.41
N LEU A 161 -13.14 -4.63 14.46
CA LEU A 161 -14.46 -4.92 13.92
C LEU A 161 -15.56 -4.06 14.57
N ARG A 162 -15.33 -3.51 15.76
CA ARG A 162 -16.29 -2.64 16.46
C ARG A 162 -16.44 -1.28 15.77
N THR A 163 -15.48 -0.89 14.92
CA THR A 163 -15.54 0.36 14.15
C THR A 163 -16.43 0.24 12.91
N PHE A 164 -16.83 -0.96 12.53
CA PHE A 164 -17.70 -1.22 11.39
C PHE A 164 -19.15 -1.36 11.81
N ARG A 165 -20.05 -0.79 11.01
CA ARG A 165 -21.48 -0.92 11.21
C ARG A 165 -21.98 -2.17 10.48
N PHE A 166 -22.34 -3.21 11.25
CA PHE A 166 -22.92 -4.46 10.74
C PHE A 166 -24.45 -4.37 10.80
N GLU A 167 -25.09 -4.06 9.68
CA GLU A 167 -26.55 -3.90 9.62
C GLU A 167 -27.30 -5.21 9.38
N LYS A 168 -26.66 -6.20 8.73
CA LYS A 168 -27.29 -7.43 8.29
C LYS A 168 -26.77 -8.68 9.01
N ALA A 169 -25.78 -8.52 9.88
CA ALA A 169 -25.25 -9.63 10.64
C ALA A 169 -26.21 -10.00 11.78
N PRO A 170 -26.56 -11.30 11.94
CA PRO A 170 -27.37 -11.74 13.08
C PRO A 170 -26.62 -11.51 14.39
N ARG A 171 -27.35 -11.22 15.46
CA ARG A 171 -26.80 -10.99 16.78
C ARG A 171 -27.34 -12.04 17.77
N PRO A 172 -26.56 -12.52 18.77
CA PRO A 172 -25.19 -12.06 19.10
C PRO A 172 -24.13 -12.64 18.18
N LEU A 173 -23.07 -11.87 17.93
CA LEU A 173 -21.96 -12.21 17.03
C LEU A 173 -20.62 -11.93 17.71
N PHE A 174 -19.79 -12.96 17.92
CA PHE A 174 -18.41 -12.79 18.40
C PHE A 174 -17.51 -12.22 17.28
N PRO A 175 -16.61 -11.29 17.56
CA PRO A 175 -16.27 -10.68 18.85
C PRO A 175 -17.01 -9.36 19.15
N LEU A 176 -18.08 -9.05 18.42
CA LEU A 176 -18.84 -7.80 18.59
C LEU A 176 -19.72 -7.82 19.83
N ASP A 177 -20.18 -9.01 20.22
CA ASP A 177 -21.01 -9.25 21.38
C ASP A 177 -20.32 -10.19 22.36
N GLU A 178 -20.66 -10.05 23.65
CA GLU A 178 -20.27 -11.02 24.66
C GLU A 178 -21.16 -12.26 24.53
N ILE A 179 -20.55 -13.42 24.21
CA ILE A 179 -21.23 -14.71 24.13
C ILE A 179 -20.84 -15.51 25.36
N LYS A 180 -21.77 -15.65 26.30
CA LYS A 180 -21.54 -16.39 27.56
C LYS A 180 -21.55 -17.92 27.37
N GLU A 181 -22.38 -18.40 26.46
CA GLU A 181 -22.51 -19.84 26.15
C GLU A 181 -22.66 -19.99 24.63
N TRP A 182 -21.94 -20.95 24.07
CA TRP A 182 -22.05 -21.31 22.67
C TRP A 182 -22.38 -22.77 22.51
N HIS A 183 -23.44 -23.07 21.77
CA HIS A 183 -23.83 -24.43 21.43
C HIS A 183 -23.81 -24.59 19.92
N ALA A 184 -23.15 -25.65 19.42
CA ALA A 184 -23.24 -26.02 18.01
C ALA A 184 -24.70 -26.36 17.70
N GLN A 185 -25.26 -25.73 16.70
CA GLN A 185 -26.53 -26.17 16.15
C GLN A 185 -26.30 -27.45 15.33
N PRO A 186 -27.18 -28.47 15.46
CA PRO A 186 -27.06 -29.72 14.72
C PRO A 186 -27.20 -29.54 13.22
#